data_3b22b44afbd7d3dd66650f43015d9b61
#
_entry.id   3b22b44afbd7d3dd66650f43015d9b61
#
_cell.length_a   1.000
_cell.length_b   1.000
_cell.length_c   1.000
_cell.angle_alpha   90.00
_cell.angle_beta   90.00
_cell.angle_gamma   90.00
#
_symmetry.space_group_name_H-M   'P 1'
#
loop_
_entity.id
_entity.type
_entity.pdbx_description
1 polymer ?
#
loop_
_entity_poly.entity_id
_entity_poly.type
_entity_poly.pdbx_seq_one_letter_code
_entity_poly.pdbx_strand_id
1 'polypeptide(L)'
;MGGYIYLILAIVFGIAANGFLKTTEGFTNLYPTIFCVSSIVICLFFLSRAMAIIPVGFTYATYGGLTITAVTLFGIIKYNQLPNIFGSIGIILIIVGVILVNYLGRINS
;
A
#
# COMPACT_ATOMS: atom_id res chain seq x y z
N MET A 1 -16.33 10.57 2.13
CA MET A 1 -15.90 9.91 3.38
C MET A 1 -15.87 8.39 3.24
N GLY A 2 -16.97 7.81 2.74
CA GLY A 2 -17.01 6.36 2.58
C GLY A 2 -15.88 5.77 1.73
N GLY A 3 -15.47 6.51 0.69
CA GLY A 3 -14.38 6.05 -0.17
C GLY A 3 -13.07 5.91 0.57
N TYR A 4 -12.77 6.82 1.50
CA TYR A 4 -11.53 6.76 2.26
C TYR A 4 -11.56 5.62 3.29
N ILE A 5 -12.74 5.26 3.79
CA ILE A 5 -12.86 4.10 4.67
C ILE A 5 -12.46 2.83 3.91
N TYR A 6 -12.99 2.65 2.70
CA TYR A 6 -12.60 1.52 1.86
C TYR A 6 -11.12 1.55 1.52
N LEU A 7 -10.58 2.74 1.25
CA LEU A 7 -9.18 2.90 0.91
C LEU A 7 -8.29 2.52 2.10
N ILE A 8 -8.64 2.95 3.31
CA ILE A 8 -7.88 2.61 4.51
C ILE A 8 -7.86 1.10 4.72
N LEU A 9 -9.03 0.46 4.57
CA LEU A 9 -9.11 -1.00 4.71
C LEU A 9 -8.27 -1.70 3.66
N ALA A 10 -8.29 -1.21 2.42
CA ALA A 10 -7.45 -1.76 1.35
C ALA A 10 -5.98 -1.62 1.69
N ILE A 11 -5.57 -0.48 2.22
CA ILE A 11 -4.18 -0.24 2.59
C ILE A 11 -3.75 -1.20 3.71
N VAL A 12 -4.59 -1.38 4.73
CA VAL A 12 -4.28 -2.29 5.83
C VAL A 12 -4.04 -3.70 5.33
N PHE A 13 -4.96 -4.22 4.51
CA PHE A 13 -4.80 -5.57 3.96
C PHE A 13 -3.65 -5.66 2.97
N GLY A 14 -3.41 -4.58 2.20
CA GLY A 14 -2.28 -4.53 1.29
C GLY A 14 -0.95 -4.54 2.02
N ILE A 15 -0.83 -3.81 3.12
CA ILE A 15 0.37 -3.82 3.96
C ILE A 15 0.60 -5.21 4.53
N ALA A 16 -0.45 -5.85 5.04
CA ALA A 16 -0.33 -7.20 5.59
C ALA A 16 0.14 -8.19 4.53
N ALA A 17 -0.47 -8.15 3.34
CA ALA A 17 -0.10 -9.06 2.25
C ALA A 17 1.33 -8.81 1.80
N ASN A 18 1.67 -7.55 1.49
CA ASN A 18 2.99 -7.22 0.94
C ASN A 18 4.08 -7.36 1.97
N GLY A 19 3.79 -7.03 3.24
CA GLY A 19 4.78 -7.14 4.31
C GLY A 19 5.20 -8.58 4.59
N PHE A 20 4.28 -9.52 4.45
CA PHE A 20 4.57 -10.94 4.69
C PHE A 20 4.82 -11.72 3.41
N LEU A 21 4.83 -11.06 2.26
CA LEU A 21 5.02 -11.74 0.97
C LEU A 21 6.33 -12.50 0.91
N LYS A 22 7.38 -11.97 1.52
CA LYS A 22 8.69 -12.61 1.56
C LYS A 22 8.64 -13.98 2.25
N THR A 23 7.79 -14.13 3.26
CA THR A 23 7.67 -15.38 4.01
C THR A 23 7.04 -16.50 3.20
N THR A 24 6.42 -16.20 2.06
CA THR A 24 5.85 -17.23 1.19
C THR A 24 6.91 -18.02 0.42
N GLU A 25 8.14 -17.49 0.36
CA GLU A 25 9.25 -18.13 -0.36
C GLU A 25 8.84 -18.49 -1.80
N GLY A 26 8.30 -17.50 -2.52
CA GLY A 26 7.84 -17.70 -3.89
C GLY A 26 6.57 -18.53 -3.99
N PHE A 27 5.72 -18.44 -2.96
CA PHE A 27 4.46 -19.20 -2.84
C PHE A 27 4.68 -20.70 -2.68
N THR A 28 5.82 -21.09 -2.14
CA THR A 28 6.08 -22.50 -1.81
C THR A 28 5.71 -22.84 -0.37
N ASN A 29 5.68 -21.84 0.50
CA ASN A 29 5.33 -22.04 1.91
C ASN A 29 3.82 -21.86 2.07
N LEU A 30 3.11 -22.94 2.43
CA LEU A 30 1.65 -23.00 2.34
C LEU A 30 0.93 -21.96 3.19
N TYR A 31 1.23 -21.89 4.49
CA TYR A 31 0.45 -21.00 5.37
C TYR A 31 0.65 -19.52 5.07
N PRO A 32 1.89 -19.02 4.91
CA PRO A 32 2.07 -17.62 4.49
C PRO A 32 1.45 -17.32 3.14
N THR A 33 1.48 -18.28 2.21
CA THR A 33 0.87 -18.11 0.89
C THR A 33 -0.64 -17.91 1.01
N ILE A 34 -1.31 -18.74 1.79
CA ILE A 34 -2.75 -18.61 2.00
C ILE A 34 -3.08 -17.26 2.63
N PHE A 35 -2.32 -16.85 3.63
CA PHE A 35 -2.51 -15.56 4.28
C PHE A 35 -2.36 -14.40 3.29
N CYS A 36 -1.29 -14.41 2.49
CA CYS A 36 -1.03 -13.33 1.54
C CYS A 36 -2.08 -13.29 0.44
N VAL A 37 -2.45 -14.43 -0.13
CA VAL A 37 -3.45 -14.48 -1.20
C VAL A 37 -4.80 -14.00 -0.69
N SER A 38 -5.21 -14.46 0.49
CA SER A 38 -6.47 -14.03 1.09
C SER A 38 -6.47 -12.52 1.35
N SER A 39 -5.37 -11.99 1.89
CA SER A 39 -5.26 -10.57 2.19
C SER A 39 -5.30 -9.72 0.92
N ILE A 40 -4.64 -10.16 -0.16
CA ILE A 40 -4.64 -9.46 -1.44
C ILE A 40 -6.03 -9.43 -2.06
N VAL A 41 -6.76 -10.54 -2.00
CA VAL A 41 -8.12 -10.60 -2.54
C VAL A 41 -9.02 -9.60 -1.80
N ILE A 42 -8.94 -9.57 -0.47
CA ILE A 42 -9.70 -8.62 0.34
C ILE A 42 -9.27 -7.19 0.04
N CYS A 43 -7.97 -6.96 -0.09
CA CYS A 43 -7.42 -5.66 -0.45
C CYS A 43 -8.01 -5.15 -1.76
N LEU A 44 -8.00 -5.99 -2.80
CA LEU A 44 -8.51 -5.60 -4.11
C LEU A 44 -10.01 -5.32 -4.07
N PHE A 45 -10.75 -6.06 -3.26
CA PHE A 45 -12.17 -5.80 -3.08
C PHE A 45 -12.41 -4.38 -2.53
N PHE A 46 -11.75 -4.03 -1.45
CA PHE A 46 -11.90 -2.70 -0.86
C PHE A 46 -11.34 -1.61 -1.77
N LEU A 47 -10.27 -1.89 -2.47
CA LEU A 47 -9.68 -0.93 -3.41
C LEU A 47 -10.65 -0.64 -4.55
N SER A 48 -11.31 -1.66 -5.07
CA SER A 48 -12.33 -1.52 -6.10
C SER A 48 -13.50 -0.66 -5.61
N ARG A 49 -13.92 -0.85 -4.37
CA ARG A 49 -15.00 -0.04 -3.79
C ARG A 49 -14.57 1.42 -3.63
N ALA A 50 -13.33 1.64 -3.24
CA ALA A 50 -12.81 3.00 -3.12
C ALA A 50 -12.78 3.70 -4.48
N MET A 51 -12.41 2.99 -5.52
CA MET A 51 -12.35 3.55 -6.89
C MET A 51 -13.72 3.95 -7.43
N ALA A 52 -14.78 3.40 -6.90
CA ALA A 52 -16.12 3.80 -7.31
C ALA A 52 -16.48 5.20 -6.79
N ILE A 53 -15.77 5.68 -5.77
CA ILE A 53 -16.07 6.96 -5.11
C ILE A 53 -14.94 7.97 -5.34
N ILE A 54 -13.69 7.52 -5.29
CA ILE A 54 -12.51 8.36 -5.44
C ILE A 54 -11.94 8.13 -6.84
N PRO A 55 -11.44 9.17 -7.53
CA PRO A 55 -10.81 8.97 -8.84
C PRO A 55 -9.72 7.90 -8.80
N VAL A 56 -9.63 7.10 -9.85
CA VAL A 56 -8.72 5.95 -9.92
C VAL A 56 -7.27 6.34 -9.65
N GLY A 57 -6.82 7.45 -10.27
CA GLY A 57 -5.45 7.91 -10.06
C GLY A 57 -5.16 8.27 -8.61
N PHE A 58 -6.09 8.96 -7.96
CA PHE A 58 -5.95 9.35 -6.56
C PHE A 58 -5.94 8.13 -5.66
N THR A 59 -6.82 7.16 -5.95
CA THR A 59 -6.89 5.92 -5.17
C THR A 59 -5.57 5.17 -5.24
N TYR A 60 -5.04 4.96 -6.45
CA TYR A 60 -3.80 4.21 -6.62
C TYR A 60 -2.59 4.96 -6.09
N ALA A 61 -2.52 6.27 -6.27
CA ALA A 61 -1.39 7.04 -5.76
C ALA A 61 -1.33 6.96 -4.24
N THR A 62 -2.47 7.10 -3.58
CA THR A 62 -2.55 7.05 -2.12
C THR A 62 -2.27 5.64 -1.61
N TYR A 63 -2.93 4.64 -2.20
CA TYR A 63 -2.73 3.25 -1.84
C TYR A 63 -1.27 2.84 -2.03
N GLY A 64 -0.73 3.10 -3.22
CA GLY A 64 0.64 2.71 -3.55
C GLY A 64 1.66 3.42 -2.68
N GLY A 65 1.52 4.74 -2.52
CA GLY A 65 2.46 5.52 -1.73
C GLY A 65 2.50 5.11 -0.27
N LEU A 66 1.33 4.99 0.35
CA LEU A 66 1.25 4.60 1.76
C LEU A 66 1.68 3.15 1.97
N THR A 67 1.28 2.26 1.05
CA THR A 67 1.65 0.85 1.14
C THR A 67 3.16 0.68 0.99
N ILE A 68 3.77 1.33 0.01
CA ILE A 68 5.22 1.26 -0.21
C ILE A 68 5.97 1.77 1.02
N THR A 69 5.53 2.89 1.57
CA THR A 69 6.16 3.47 2.76
C THR A 69 6.07 2.52 3.94
N ALA A 70 4.89 1.97 4.20
CA ALA A 70 4.67 1.07 5.33
C ALA A 70 5.45 -0.23 5.16
N VAL A 71 5.46 -0.80 3.96
CA VAL A 71 6.19 -2.05 3.69
C VAL A 71 7.70 -1.83 3.81
N THR A 72 8.19 -0.66 3.38
CA THR A 72 9.60 -0.34 3.53
C THR A 72 9.99 -0.24 5.01
N LEU A 73 9.16 0.42 5.82
CA LEU A 73 9.40 0.48 7.26
C LEU A 73 9.37 -0.91 7.89
N PHE A 74 8.43 -1.74 7.47
CA PHE A 74 8.33 -3.12 7.92
C PHE A 74 9.59 -3.90 7.57
N GLY A 75 10.11 -3.73 6.34
CA GLY A 75 11.35 -4.37 5.92
C GLY A 75 12.56 -3.93 6.74
N ILE A 76 12.63 -2.65 7.09
CA ILE A 76 13.70 -2.13 7.95
C ILE A 76 13.65 -2.80 9.32
N ILE A 77 12.47 -2.88 9.91
CA ILE A 77 12.32 -3.39 11.27
C ILE A 77 12.48 -4.90 11.33
N LYS A 78 11.79 -5.62 10.44
CA LYS A 78 11.74 -7.09 10.51
C LYS A 78 12.92 -7.76 9.80
N TYR A 79 13.33 -7.22 8.66
CA TYR A 79 14.33 -7.87 7.81
C TYR A 79 15.67 -7.14 7.79
N ASN A 80 15.81 -6.06 8.54
CA ASN A 80 17.03 -5.25 8.59
C ASN A 80 17.45 -4.73 7.21
N GLN A 81 16.49 -4.36 6.39
CA GLN A 81 16.75 -3.90 5.03
C GLN A 81 16.77 -2.38 5.00
N LEU A 82 17.89 -1.79 5.42
CA LEU A 82 18.02 -0.34 5.48
C LEU A 82 18.22 0.24 4.08
N PRO A 83 17.42 1.24 3.69
CA PRO A 83 17.65 1.92 2.43
C PRO A 83 18.87 2.81 2.52
N ASN A 84 19.55 3.02 1.38
CA ASN A 84 20.61 4.00 1.31
C ASN A 84 20.00 5.40 1.23
N ILE A 85 20.86 6.42 1.10
CA ILE A 85 20.38 7.80 1.06
C ILE A 85 19.46 8.07 -0.12
N PHE A 86 19.74 7.44 -1.28
CA PHE A 86 18.90 7.63 -2.46
C PHE A 86 17.52 6.99 -2.27
N GLY A 87 17.47 5.81 -1.65
CA GLY A 87 16.21 5.16 -1.32
C GLY A 87 15.40 5.98 -0.32
N SER A 88 16.05 6.55 0.67
CA SER A 88 15.39 7.41 1.65
C SER A 88 14.80 8.66 1.00
N ILE A 89 15.54 9.29 0.11
CA ILE A 89 15.05 10.46 -0.63
C ILE A 89 13.84 10.07 -1.48
N GLY A 90 13.91 8.93 -2.17
CA GLY A 90 12.80 8.46 -3.00
C GLY A 90 11.53 8.23 -2.19
N ILE A 91 11.65 7.63 -1.01
CA ILE A 91 10.48 7.39 -0.14
C ILE A 91 9.89 8.71 0.33
N ILE A 92 10.73 9.67 0.69
CA ILE A 92 10.25 11.01 1.08
C ILE A 92 9.50 11.66 -0.08
N LEU A 93 10.01 11.54 -1.31
CA LEU A 93 9.34 12.08 -2.48
C LEU A 93 7.98 11.42 -2.71
N ILE A 94 7.87 10.12 -2.49
CA ILE A 94 6.59 9.41 -2.59
C ILE A 94 5.60 9.97 -1.57
N ILE A 95 6.02 10.16 -0.33
CA ILE A 95 5.17 10.70 0.73
C ILE A 95 4.70 12.10 0.37
N VAL A 96 5.62 12.96 -0.08
CA VAL A 96 5.28 14.31 -0.52
C VAL A 96 4.29 14.26 -1.67
N GLY A 97 4.50 13.36 -2.64
CA GLY A 97 3.60 13.20 -3.77
C GLY A 97 2.19 12.80 -3.34
N VAL A 98 2.07 11.88 -2.38
CA VAL A 98 0.77 11.47 -1.85
C VAL A 98 0.06 12.65 -1.19
N ILE A 99 0.79 13.43 -0.41
CA ILE A 99 0.22 14.61 0.24
C ILE A 99 -0.27 15.61 -0.80
N LEU A 100 0.53 15.86 -1.83
CA LEU A 100 0.14 16.79 -2.89
C LEU A 100 -1.11 16.31 -3.62
N VAL A 101 -1.19 15.03 -3.94
CA VAL A 101 -2.34 14.47 -4.64
C VAL A 101 -3.61 14.64 -3.80
N ASN A 102 -3.53 14.38 -2.51
CA ASN A 102 -4.73 14.37 -1.68
C ASN A 102 -5.15 15.76 -1.21
N TYR A 103 -4.22 16.68 -1.05
CA TYR A 103 -4.54 18.02 -0.57
C TYR A 103 -4.66 19.05 -1.68
N LEU A 104 -3.67 19.10 -2.56
CA LEU A 104 -3.56 20.17 -3.54
C LEU A 104 -3.97 19.72 -4.94
N GLY A 105 -3.89 18.43 -5.22
CA GLY A 105 -4.21 17.89 -6.53
C GLY A 105 -5.67 17.57 -6.71
N ARG A 106 -6.55 17.99 -5.81
CA ARG A 106 -7.97 17.72 -5.95
C ARG A 106 -8.52 18.45 -7.15
N ILE A 107 -8.85 17.68 -8.15
CA ILE A 107 -9.52 18.17 -9.32
C ILE A 107 -11.00 18.03 -9.10
N ASN A 108 -11.75 18.92 -9.70
CA ASN A 108 -13.20 18.85 -9.65
C ASN A 108 -13.69 17.65 -10.44
N SER A 109 -14.02 16.61 -9.76
CA SER A 109 -14.50 15.41 -10.44
C SER A 109 -15.38 14.61 -9.51
#